data_753096cc9d552971a10d0ec5adf3d63d
#
_entry.id   753096cc9d552971a10d0ec5adf3d63d
#
_cell.length_a   1.000
_cell.length_b   1.000
_cell.length_c   1.000
_cell.angle_alpha   90.00
_cell.angle_beta   90.00
_cell.angle_gamma   90.00
#
_symmetry.space_group_name_H-M   'P 1'
#
loop_
_entity.id
_entity.type
_entity.pdbx_description
1 polymer ?
#
loop_
_entity_poly.entity_id
_entity_poly.type
_entity_poly.pdbx_seq_one_letter_code
_entity_poly.pdbx_strand_id
1 'polypeptide(L)'
;MEYCQEIISGKWCHIFTRGEQGPVIYWGIAAGSGPMAEKTVRMLADADGGDFLLAVYEAEDWNRDFSPWPQAGVREGEHFEGGAPDMLAWLLESCIPYVEGRFSQKPAVRMAAGYSLAGLFALWAYLESGQFAGAASISGSLWYPGWTELLREKVKTANLSCRDGEDCIYLSLGRKEEKTRNPRMAAVGDATRATERIFREQASLKQLILEWNPGGHFTEPERRMARGLDWLLKTQVKKEEVQNDH
;
A
#
# COMPACT_ATOMS: atom_id res chain seq x y z
N MET A 1 -0.69 -17.39 14.61
CA MET A 1 -0.67 -15.94 14.33
C MET A 1 -0.89 -15.21 15.64
N GLU A 2 0.02 -14.31 15.98
CA GLU A 2 -0.06 -13.48 17.17
C GLU A 2 -0.60 -12.09 16.79
N TYR A 3 -1.23 -11.42 17.75
CA TYR A 3 -1.78 -10.07 17.58
C TYR A 3 -1.51 -9.24 18.82
N CYS A 4 -1.06 -8.01 18.61
CA CYS A 4 -1.06 -6.98 19.66
C CYS A 4 -1.45 -5.62 19.10
N GLN A 5 -1.91 -4.75 20.00
CA GLN A 5 -2.27 -3.37 19.70
C GLN A 5 -1.39 -2.44 20.53
N GLU A 6 -0.82 -1.44 19.88
CA GLU A 6 0.16 -0.53 20.48
C GLU A 6 -0.13 0.91 20.08
N ILE A 7 0.35 1.86 20.89
CA ILE A 7 0.41 3.27 20.51
C ILE A 7 1.88 3.61 20.26
N ILE A 8 2.21 3.89 19.02
CA ILE A 8 3.56 4.25 18.59
C ILE A 8 3.61 5.74 18.26
N SER A 9 4.31 6.52 19.10
CA SER A 9 4.42 7.99 18.94
C SER A 9 3.05 8.66 18.61
N GLY A 10 2.02 8.30 19.40
CA GLY A 10 0.69 8.88 19.35
C GLY A 10 -0.30 8.18 18.41
N LYS A 11 0.11 7.27 17.54
CA LYS A 11 -0.80 6.59 16.60
C LYS A 11 -1.05 5.14 16.95
N TRP A 12 -2.29 4.70 16.81
CA TRP A 12 -2.67 3.31 16.99
C TRP A 12 -2.09 2.42 15.90
N CYS A 13 -1.49 1.30 16.32
CA CYS A 13 -0.95 0.26 15.45
C CYS A 13 -1.46 -1.11 15.89
N HIS A 14 -1.96 -1.89 14.92
CA HIS A 14 -2.36 -3.27 15.09
C HIS A 14 -1.29 -4.14 14.42
N ILE A 15 -0.62 -4.96 15.20
CA ILE A 15 0.52 -5.75 14.73
C ILE A 15 0.15 -7.22 14.74
N PHE A 16 0.27 -7.85 13.59
CA PHE A 16 0.00 -9.27 13.38
C PHE A 16 1.28 -9.94 12.92
N THR A 17 1.66 -11.03 13.60
CA THR A 17 2.83 -11.83 13.25
C THR A 17 2.46 -13.27 12.97
N ARG A 18 3.07 -13.84 11.94
CA ARG A 18 3.07 -15.26 11.65
C ARG A 18 4.49 -15.69 11.39
N GLY A 19 5.00 -16.65 12.23
CA GLY A 19 6.39 -17.10 12.18
C GLY A 19 7.38 -16.10 12.77
N GLU A 20 8.66 -16.38 12.56
CA GLU A 20 9.77 -15.61 13.14
C GLU A 20 10.53 -14.76 12.12
N GLN A 21 10.33 -15.01 10.85
CA GLN A 21 11.01 -14.31 9.74
C GLN A 21 10.02 -14.03 8.63
N GLY A 22 10.36 -13.11 7.72
CA GLY A 22 9.54 -12.82 6.56
C GLY A 22 9.47 -11.33 6.23
N PRO A 23 8.75 -10.97 5.17
CA PRO A 23 8.53 -9.58 4.79
C PRO A 23 7.66 -8.85 5.82
N VAL A 24 7.89 -7.53 5.91
CA VAL A 24 7.03 -6.65 6.70
C VAL A 24 6.17 -5.80 5.77
N ILE A 25 4.86 -5.80 6.00
CA ILE A 25 3.93 -4.94 5.29
C ILE A 25 3.39 -3.87 6.23
N TYR A 26 3.53 -2.61 5.85
CA TYR A 26 2.96 -1.44 6.53
C TYR A 26 1.67 -1.03 5.80
N TRP A 27 0.54 -1.16 6.50
CA TRP A 27 -0.78 -0.92 5.93
C TRP A 27 -1.50 0.22 6.66
N GLY A 28 -1.79 1.32 5.94
CA GLY A 28 -2.53 2.47 6.46
C GLY A 28 -4.05 2.26 6.41
N ILE A 29 -4.73 2.56 7.52
CA ILE A 29 -6.19 2.50 7.66
C ILE A 29 -6.75 3.78 8.30
N ALA A 30 -8.06 3.99 8.20
CA ALA A 30 -8.73 5.08 8.93
C ALA A 30 -8.84 4.76 10.43
N ALA A 31 -8.89 5.79 11.26
CA ALA A 31 -9.13 5.66 12.70
C ALA A 31 -10.36 4.78 13.00
N GLY A 32 -10.22 3.86 13.95
CA GLY A 32 -11.26 2.92 14.36
C GLY A 32 -11.53 1.78 13.37
N SER A 33 -10.73 1.61 12.32
CA SER A 33 -10.88 0.53 11.34
C SER A 33 -10.16 -0.78 11.72
N GLY A 34 -9.65 -0.90 12.94
CA GLY A 34 -9.00 -2.11 13.44
C GLY A 34 -9.80 -3.41 13.23
N PRO A 35 -11.12 -3.45 13.53
CA PRO A 35 -11.93 -4.64 13.28
C PRO A 35 -11.98 -5.08 11.80
N MET A 36 -11.93 -4.15 10.86
CA MET A 36 -11.83 -4.43 9.43
C MET A 36 -10.47 -5.04 9.10
N ALA A 37 -9.39 -4.51 9.69
CA ALA A 37 -8.05 -5.06 9.52
C ALA A 37 -7.96 -6.50 10.06
N GLU A 38 -8.47 -6.78 11.27
CA GLU A 38 -8.53 -8.13 11.81
C GLU A 38 -9.28 -9.10 10.91
N LYS A 39 -10.44 -8.70 10.37
CA LYS A 39 -11.22 -9.52 9.43
C LYS A 39 -10.41 -9.84 8.17
N THR A 40 -9.69 -8.85 7.63
CA THR A 40 -8.83 -9.00 6.46
C THR A 40 -7.69 -9.98 6.74
N VAL A 41 -7.04 -9.85 7.90
CA VAL A 41 -5.90 -10.72 8.27
C VAL A 41 -6.33 -12.15 8.53
N ARG A 42 -7.53 -12.39 9.05
CA ARG A 42 -8.08 -13.75 9.17
C ARG A 42 -8.21 -14.44 7.81
N MET A 43 -8.56 -13.69 6.75
CA MET A 43 -8.60 -14.24 5.38
C MET A 43 -7.20 -14.59 4.85
N LEU A 44 -6.15 -13.88 5.30
CA LEU A 44 -4.77 -14.21 4.99
C LEU A 44 -4.26 -15.45 5.72
N ALA A 45 -4.75 -15.69 6.94
CA ALA A 45 -4.31 -16.83 7.73
C ALA A 45 -4.67 -18.18 7.08
N ASP A 46 -5.75 -18.20 6.28
CA ASP A 46 -6.21 -19.36 5.52
C ASP A 46 -5.43 -19.54 4.20
N ALA A 47 -4.56 -18.59 3.84
CA ALA A 47 -3.75 -18.65 2.63
C ALA A 47 -2.36 -19.27 2.92
N ASP A 48 -1.80 -20.00 1.94
CA ASP A 48 -0.47 -20.62 1.98
C ASP A 48 0.68 -19.60 1.85
N GLY A 49 0.56 -18.50 2.54
CA GLY A 49 1.51 -17.41 2.41
C GLY A 49 2.52 -17.36 3.56
N GLY A 50 3.60 -18.11 3.58
CA GLY A 50 4.79 -18.02 4.43
C GLY A 50 4.71 -17.21 5.77
N ASP A 51 5.81 -16.92 6.37
CA ASP A 51 5.91 -16.05 7.54
C ASP A 51 5.76 -14.59 7.13
N PHE A 52 5.19 -13.75 8.00
CA PHE A 52 5.07 -12.31 7.78
C PHE A 52 4.90 -11.52 9.07
N LEU A 53 5.22 -10.24 8.99
CA LEU A 53 4.80 -9.23 9.95
C LEU A 53 3.93 -8.18 9.23
N LEU A 54 2.75 -7.91 9.75
CA LEU A 54 1.85 -6.89 9.24
C LEU A 54 1.63 -5.83 10.30
N ALA A 55 2.10 -4.61 10.04
CA ALA A 55 1.90 -3.43 10.89
C ALA A 55 0.81 -2.55 10.27
N VAL A 56 -0.37 -2.57 10.87
CA VAL A 56 -1.53 -1.78 10.41
C VAL A 56 -1.63 -0.54 11.29
N TYR A 57 -1.47 0.64 10.70
CA TYR A 57 -1.49 1.91 11.43
C TYR A 57 -2.70 2.76 11.07
N GLU A 58 -3.26 3.43 12.08
CA GLU A 58 -4.42 4.29 11.93
C GLU A 58 -4.01 5.74 11.62
N ALA A 59 -4.62 6.32 10.58
CA ALA A 59 -4.59 7.76 10.36
C ALA A 59 -5.56 8.47 11.30
N GLU A 60 -5.15 9.58 11.90
CA GLU A 60 -6.04 10.42 12.73
C GLU A 60 -7.00 11.21 11.85
N ASP A 61 -6.49 11.81 10.79
CA ASP A 61 -7.26 12.48 9.75
C ASP A 61 -6.97 11.83 8.39
N TRP A 62 -7.96 11.13 7.88
CA TRP A 62 -7.88 10.39 6.62
C TRP A 62 -7.46 11.25 5.43
N ASN A 63 -8.09 12.41 5.29
CA ASN A 63 -7.86 13.29 4.14
C ASN A 63 -6.54 14.04 4.23
N ARG A 64 -6.11 14.38 5.43
CA ARG A 64 -4.81 15.00 5.68
C ARG A 64 -3.68 13.98 5.53
N ASP A 65 -3.73 12.92 6.33
CA ASP A 65 -2.60 12.03 6.57
C ASP A 65 -2.19 11.19 5.35
N PHE A 66 -3.14 10.92 4.43
CA PHE A 66 -2.88 10.12 3.23
C PHE A 66 -2.87 10.93 1.93
N SER A 67 -3.04 12.24 1.96
CA SER A 67 -2.93 13.07 0.77
C SER A 67 -1.50 13.59 0.57
N PRO A 68 -0.87 13.36 -0.60
CA PRO A 68 0.53 13.72 -0.83
C PRO A 68 0.80 15.23 -0.88
N TRP A 69 -0.18 16.02 -1.30
CA TRP A 69 -0.14 17.49 -1.36
C TRP A 69 -1.54 18.08 -1.24
N PRO A 70 -1.67 19.39 -0.94
CA PRO A 70 -2.99 20.00 -0.80
C PRO A 70 -3.81 19.97 -2.08
N GLN A 71 -5.11 19.64 -1.95
CA GLN A 71 -6.09 19.68 -3.04
C GLN A 71 -7.49 20.01 -2.51
N ALA A 72 -8.31 20.61 -3.34
CA ALA A 72 -9.73 20.70 -3.06
C ALA A 72 -10.35 19.30 -3.00
N GLY A 73 -11.25 19.06 -2.06
CA GLY A 73 -11.97 17.79 -1.93
C GLY A 73 -12.89 17.49 -3.12
N VAL A 74 -13.54 16.36 -3.10
CA VAL A 74 -14.52 15.94 -4.11
C VAL A 74 -15.95 16.29 -3.73
N ARG A 75 -16.16 16.69 -2.48
CA ARG A 75 -17.42 17.20 -1.93
C ARG A 75 -17.23 18.66 -1.48
N GLU A 76 -18.33 19.39 -1.40
CA GLU A 76 -18.32 20.75 -0.85
C GLU A 76 -17.82 20.74 0.60
N GLY A 77 -16.90 21.65 0.92
CA GLY A 77 -16.27 21.74 2.25
C GLY A 77 -15.23 20.68 2.57
N GLU A 78 -15.00 19.72 1.70
CA GLU A 78 -13.94 18.72 1.88
C GLU A 78 -12.60 19.26 1.35
N HIS A 79 -11.52 18.99 2.10
CA HIS A 79 -10.16 19.38 1.72
C HIS A 79 -9.20 18.21 1.93
N PHE A 80 -8.20 18.13 1.08
CA PHE A 80 -7.02 17.30 1.25
C PHE A 80 -5.87 18.22 1.63
N GLU A 81 -5.31 18.05 2.81
CA GLU A 81 -4.35 19.00 3.37
C GLU A 81 -2.90 18.74 3.00
N GLY A 82 -2.60 17.54 2.46
CA GLY A 82 -1.25 17.21 2.02
C GLY A 82 -0.31 16.80 3.15
N GLY A 83 -0.81 16.14 4.20
CA GLY A 83 -0.04 15.70 5.36
C GLY A 83 0.68 14.36 5.19
N ALA A 84 0.64 13.75 4.01
CA ALA A 84 1.35 12.49 3.76
C ALA A 84 2.87 12.56 4.03
N PRO A 85 3.59 13.67 3.81
CA PRO A 85 4.99 13.79 4.23
C PRO A 85 5.20 13.58 5.73
N ASP A 86 4.34 14.14 6.58
CA ASP A 86 4.41 13.96 8.04
C ASP A 86 4.10 12.51 8.44
N MET A 87 3.11 11.89 7.79
CA MET A 87 2.79 10.49 7.98
C MET A 87 3.94 9.58 7.56
N LEU A 88 4.59 9.85 6.44
CA LEU A 88 5.76 9.11 5.99
C LEU A 88 6.94 9.28 6.95
N ALA A 89 7.21 10.49 7.42
CA ALA A 89 8.25 10.75 8.42
C ALA A 89 7.99 9.95 9.70
N TRP A 90 6.75 10.00 10.24
CA TRP A 90 6.36 9.19 11.40
C TRP A 90 6.56 7.69 11.13
N LEU A 91 6.18 7.21 9.96
CA LEU A 91 6.32 5.80 9.58
C LEU A 91 7.80 5.38 9.58
N LEU A 92 8.68 6.19 8.99
CA LEU A 92 10.11 5.89 8.86
C LEU A 92 10.88 6.08 10.17
N GLU A 93 10.56 7.09 10.96
CA GLU A 93 11.33 7.50 12.13
C GLU A 93 10.82 6.88 13.44
N SER A 94 9.55 6.48 13.49
CA SER A 94 8.93 5.94 14.71
C SER A 94 8.40 4.52 14.52
N CYS A 95 7.49 4.30 13.56
CA CYS A 95 6.78 3.05 13.43
C CYS A 95 7.70 1.90 12.98
N ILE A 96 8.44 2.08 11.91
CA ILE A 96 9.36 1.05 11.37
C ILE A 96 10.43 0.65 12.41
N PRO A 97 11.18 1.58 13.04
CA PRO A 97 12.17 1.21 14.04
C PRO A 97 11.56 0.49 15.24
N TYR A 98 10.37 0.91 15.70
CA TYR A 98 9.70 0.26 16.82
C TYR A 98 9.27 -1.17 16.48
N VAL A 99 8.58 -1.35 15.35
CA VAL A 99 8.05 -2.64 14.91
C VAL A 99 9.18 -3.63 14.66
N GLU A 100 10.18 -3.25 13.89
CA GLU A 100 11.30 -4.13 13.54
C GLU A 100 12.23 -4.41 14.71
N GLY A 101 12.43 -3.42 15.59
CA GLY A 101 13.25 -3.59 16.80
C GLY A 101 12.59 -4.52 17.84
N ARG A 102 11.27 -4.40 18.03
CA ARG A 102 10.53 -5.19 19.01
C ARG A 102 10.42 -6.67 18.61
N PHE A 103 10.20 -6.94 17.35
CA PHE A 103 9.99 -8.32 16.90
C PHE A 103 11.27 -9.03 16.43
N SER A 104 12.44 -8.44 16.75
CA SER A 104 13.77 -9.00 16.42
C SER A 104 13.92 -9.38 14.93
N GLN A 105 13.00 -8.89 14.11
CA GLN A 105 13.05 -9.11 12.67
C GLN A 105 13.86 -7.98 12.05
N LYS A 106 14.95 -8.33 11.38
CA LYS A 106 15.51 -7.46 10.34
C LYS A 106 14.85 -7.92 9.04
N PRO A 107 13.75 -7.30 8.61
CA PRO A 107 13.07 -7.76 7.43
C PRO A 107 14.00 -7.58 6.23
N ALA A 108 14.16 -8.64 5.45
CA ALA A 108 14.83 -8.54 4.17
C ALA A 108 14.06 -7.57 3.24
N VAL A 109 12.74 -7.48 3.42
CA VAL A 109 11.84 -6.73 2.54
C VAL A 109 10.76 -5.99 3.33
N ARG A 110 10.63 -4.69 3.06
CA ARG A 110 9.51 -3.84 3.50
C ARG A 110 8.58 -3.53 2.34
N MET A 111 7.28 -3.56 2.60
CA MET A 111 6.26 -3.22 1.60
C MET A 111 5.20 -2.30 2.20
N ALA A 112 4.60 -1.45 1.37
CA ALA A 112 3.51 -0.57 1.77
C ALA A 112 2.18 -1.07 1.19
N ALA A 113 1.07 -0.87 1.90
CA ALA A 113 -0.24 -1.26 1.39
C ALA A 113 -1.33 -0.28 1.83
N GLY A 114 -2.39 -0.17 1.04
CA GLY A 114 -3.54 0.65 1.40
C GLY A 114 -4.72 0.51 0.47
N TYR A 115 -5.88 0.92 0.98
CA TYR A 115 -7.12 1.00 0.25
C TYR A 115 -7.49 2.48 -0.02
N SER A 116 -8.06 2.80 -1.17
CA SER A 116 -8.53 4.15 -1.48
C SER A 116 -7.41 5.21 -1.38
N LEU A 117 -7.56 6.25 -0.56
CA LEU A 117 -6.54 7.28 -0.37
C LEU A 117 -5.25 6.71 0.27
N ALA A 118 -5.37 5.74 1.18
CA ALA A 118 -4.21 5.02 1.69
C ALA A 118 -3.51 4.16 0.61
N GLY A 119 -4.22 3.74 -0.44
CA GLY A 119 -3.64 3.08 -1.61
C GLY A 119 -2.83 4.04 -2.49
N LEU A 120 -3.25 5.29 -2.61
CA LEU A 120 -2.45 6.36 -3.20
C LEU A 120 -1.20 6.63 -2.36
N PHE A 121 -1.37 6.76 -1.03
CA PHE A 121 -0.25 6.96 -0.11
C PHE A 121 0.78 5.82 -0.19
N ALA A 122 0.35 4.57 -0.27
CA ALA A 122 1.27 3.43 -0.35
C ALA A 122 2.19 3.50 -1.58
N LEU A 123 1.64 3.84 -2.76
CA LEU A 123 2.44 4.05 -3.96
C LEU A 123 3.34 5.28 -3.86
N TRP A 124 2.82 6.37 -3.31
CA TRP A 124 3.57 7.59 -3.11
C TRP A 124 4.75 7.38 -2.14
N ALA A 125 4.52 6.73 -0.99
CA ALA A 125 5.56 6.41 -0.01
C ALA A 125 6.65 5.49 -0.59
N TYR A 126 6.26 4.50 -1.43
CA TYR A 126 7.19 3.66 -2.16
C TYR A 126 8.11 4.47 -3.08
N LEU A 127 7.55 5.43 -3.82
CA LEU A 127 8.33 6.29 -4.74
C LEU A 127 9.21 7.31 -4.02
N GLU A 128 8.72 7.86 -2.90
CA GLU A 128 9.35 8.98 -2.20
C GLU A 128 10.50 8.53 -1.30
N SER A 129 10.30 7.46 -0.53
CA SER A 129 11.26 7.09 0.51
C SER A 129 12.37 6.18 0.03
N GLY A 130 12.15 5.39 -1.00
CA GLY A 130 13.07 4.34 -1.40
C GLY A 130 13.27 3.23 -0.37
N GLN A 131 12.48 3.20 0.71
CA GLN A 131 12.59 2.23 1.82
C GLN A 131 11.71 0.99 1.62
N PHE A 132 10.80 1.02 0.64
CA PHE A 132 9.91 -0.09 0.34
C PHE A 132 10.31 -0.75 -0.97
N ALA A 133 10.37 -2.07 -1.00
CA ALA A 133 10.63 -2.88 -2.18
C ALA A 133 9.32 -3.28 -2.90
N GLY A 134 8.18 -2.79 -2.42
CA GLY A 134 6.91 -3.02 -3.09
C GLY A 134 5.76 -2.24 -2.49
N ALA A 135 4.67 -2.16 -3.25
CA ALA A 135 3.45 -1.53 -2.78
C ALA A 135 2.20 -2.20 -3.34
N ALA A 136 1.13 -2.22 -2.52
CA ALA A 136 -0.21 -2.61 -2.94
C ALA A 136 -1.18 -1.44 -2.83
N SER A 137 -1.75 -1.03 -3.96
CA SER A 137 -2.77 0.01 -4.06
C SER A 137 -4.10 -0.62 -4.47
N ILE A 138 -4.96 -0.83 -3.47
CA ILE A 138 -6.25 -1.48 -3.65
C ILE A 138 -7.32 -0.40 -3.80
N SER A 139 -8.00 -0.36 -4.94
CA SER A 139 -8.97 0.69 -5.27
C SER A 139 -8.41 2.10 -4.98
N GLY A 140 -7.12 2.28 -5.26
CA GLY A 140 -6.38 3.50 -4.93
C GLY A 140 -6.98 4.75 -5.55
N SER A 141 -6.97 5.86 -4.81
CA SER A 141 -7.46 7.16 -5.28
C SER A 141 -6.54 7.79 -6.33
N LEU A 142 -6.17 7.02 -7.36
CA LEU A 142 -5.20 7.43 -8.40
C LEU A 142 -5.74 8.53 -9.34
N TRP A 143 -7.03 8.87 -9.20
CA TRP A 143 -7.64 10.07 -9.77
C TRP A 143 -7.14 11.37 -9.14
N TYR A 144 -6.31 11.30 -8.10
CA TYR A 144 -5.77 12.46 -7.38
C TYR A 144 -5.00 13.38 -8.33
N PRO A 145 -5.34 14.69 -8.39
CA PRO A 145 -4.74 15.59 -9.38
C PRO A 145 -3.21 15.67 -9.24
N GLY A 146 -2.51 15.52 -10.36
CA GLY A 146 -1.04 15.54 -10.39
C GLY A 146 -0.37 14.18 -10.15
N TRP A 147 -1.13 13.13 -9.83
CA TRP A 147 -0.55 11.81 -9.54
C TRP A 147 0.25 11.23 -10.71
N THR A 148 -0.33 11.20 -11.90
CA THR A 148 0.34 10.61 -13.06
C THR A 148 1.55 11.40 -13.53
N GLU A 149 1.54 12.71 -13.34
CA GLU A 149 2.65 13.62 -13.60
C GLU A 149 3.82 13.33 -12.64
N LEU A 150 3.53 13.31 -11.34
CA LEU A 150 4.51 12.93 -10.31
C LEU A 150 5.11 11.55 -10.60
N LEU A 151 4.27 10.56 -10.89
CA LEU A 151 4.75 9.20 -11.14
C LEU A 151 5.73 9.16 -12.32
N ARG A 152 5.45 9.84 -13.43
CA ARG A 152 6.37 9.92 -14.58
C ARG A 152 7.70 10.57 -14.23
N GLU A 153 7.68 11.61 -13.40
CA GLU A 153 8.89 12.28 -12.92
C GLU A 153 9.71 11.36 -12.02
N LYS A 154 9.07 10.77 -11.01
CA LYS A 154 9.74 9.91 -10.03
C LYS A 154 10.33 8.65 -10.66
N VAL A 155 9.64 8.02 -11.58
CA VAL A 155 10.16 6.82 -12.27
C VAL A 155 11.44 7.14 -13.06
N LYS A 156 11.55 8.34 -13.65
CA LYS A 156 12.77 8.78 -14.36
C LYS A 156 13.93 9.10 -13.41
N THR A 157 13.65 9.67 -12.24
CA THR A 157 14.66 10.17 -11.29
C THR A 157 15.08 9.14 -10.25
N ALA A 158 14.15 8.29 -9.79
CA ALA A 158 14.37 7.35 -8.70
C ALA A 158 15.23 6.13 -9.07
N ASN A 159 15.64 6.01 -10.33
CA ASN A 159 16.42 4.88 -10.83
C ASN A 159 15.87 3.51 -10.41
N LEU A 160 14.52 3.37 -10.43
CA LEU A 160 13.83 2.16 -10.02
C LEU A 160 14.29 0.92 -10.81
N SER A 161 14.80 1.13 -12.03
CA SER A 161 15.44 0.09 -12.84
C SER A 161 16.76 -0.42 -12.27
N CYS A 162 17.40 0.30 -11.33
CA CYS A 162 18.67 -0.10 -10.70
C CYS A 162 18.49 -0.95 -9.43
N ARG A 163 17.27 -1.23 -9.00
CA ARG A 163 16.98 -2.11 -7.87
C ARG A 163 16.88 -3.58 -8.29
N ASP A 164 17.63 -4.01 -9.29
CA ASP A 164 17.71 -5.38 -9.84
C ASP A 164 16.36 -5.98 -10.27
N GLY A 165 15.32 -5.13 -10.47
CA GLY A 165 13.99 -5.56 -10.89
C GLY A 165 13.23 -6.36 -9.85
N GLU A 166 13.63 -6.27 -8.60
CA GLU A 166 13.01 -7.00 -7.48
C GLU A 166 11.77 -6.33 -6.90
N ASP A 167 11.56 -5.08 -7.22
CA ASP A 167 10.39 -4.32 -6.74
C ASP A 167 9.08 -4.92 -7.29
N CYS A 168 8.03 -4.93 -6.45
CA CYS A 168 6.73 -5.49 -6.80
C CYS A 168 5.59 -4.49 -6.56
N ILE A 169 4.69 -4.38 -7.53
CA ILE A 169 3.52 -3.49 -7.46
C ILE A 169 2.24 -4.28 -7.73
N TYR A 170 1.31 -4.20 -6.78
CA TYR A 170 -0.05 -4.68 -6.94
C TYR A 170 -1.02 -3.51 -7.07
N LEU A 171 -1.76 -3.49 -8.17
CA LEU A 171 -2.85 -2.54 -8.39
C LEU A 171 -4.16 -3.30 -8.48
N SER A 172 -5.22 -2.78 -7.89
CA SER A 172 -6.56 -3.31 -8.17
C SER A 172 -7.62 -2.22 -8.21
N LEU A 173 -8.67 -2.45 -9.00
CA LEU A 173 -9.79 -1.55 -9.14
C LEU A 173 -11.10 -2.31 -9.38
N GLY A 174 -12.20 -1.81 -8.87
CA GLY A 174 -13.53 -2.34 -9.19
C GLY A 174 -14.02 -1.84 -10.56
N ARG A 175 -14.55 -2.75 -11.38
CA ARG A 175 -15.04 -2.46 -12.75
C ARG A 175 -16.15 -1.42 -12.84
N LYS A 176 -16.79 -1.06 -11.70
CA LYS A 176 -17.82 -0.02 -11.62
C LYS A 176 -17.31 1.29 -11.02
N GLU A 177 -16.07 1.37 -10.55
CA GLU A 177 -15.55 2.58 -9.90
C GLU A 177 -15.43 3.75 -10.88
N GLU A 178 -14.99 3.51 -12.10
CA GLU A 178 -14.95 4.52 -13.17
C GLU A 178 -16.34 4.97 -13.67
N LYS A 179 -17.43 4.31 -13.22
CA LYS A 179 -18.82 4.64 -13.56
C LYS A 179 -19.50 5.55 -12.54
N THR A 180 -18.74 6.14 -11.59
CA THR A 180 -19.27 7.10 -10.64
C THR A 180 -19.75 8.38 -11.33
N ARG A 181 -20.72 9.07 -10.68
CA ARG A 181 -21.26 10.35 -11.20
C ARG A 181 -20.29 11.53 -11.03
N ASN A 182 -19.35 11.45 -10.10
CA ASN A 182 -18.35 12.48 -9.90
C ASN A 182 -17.27 12.34 -11.00
N PRO A 183 -17.12 13.33 -11.90
CA PRO A 183 -16.24 13.20 -13.06
C PRO A 183 -14.75 13.10 -12.66
N ARG A 184 -14.36 13.73 -11.56
CA ARG A 184 -12.98 13.65 -11.03
C ARG A 184 -12.68 12.23 -10.54
N MET A 185 -13.59 11.63 -9.79
CA MET A 185 -13.43 10.25 -9.31
C MET A 185 -13.56 9.23 -10.45
N ALA A 186 -14.36 9.53 -11.49
CA ALA A 186 -14.51 8.64 -12.64
C ALA A 186 -13.20 8.45 -13.41
N ALA A 187 -12.26 9.42 -13.33
CA ALA A 187 -10.93 9.30 -13.93
C ALA A 187 -10.06 8.18 -13.31
N VAL A 188 -10.52 7.54 -12.21
CA VAL A 188 -9.75 6.48 -11.53
C VAL A 188 -9.36 5.33 -12.44
N GLY A 189 -10.25 4.93 -13.38
CA GLY A 189 -9.96 3.85 -14.32
C GLY A 189 -8.80 4.17 -15.24
N ASP A 190 -8.81 5.35 -15.85
CA ASP A 190 -7.76 5.81 -16.75
C ASP A 190 -6.45 6.07 -15.99
N ALA A 191 -6.52 6.67 -14.82
CA ALA A 191 -5.35 6.91 -13.97
C ALA A 191 -4.70 5.59 -13.52
N THR A 192 -5.49 4.57 -13.18
CA THR A 192 -4.96 3.25 -12.80
C THR A 192 -4.29 2.55 -13.99
N ARG A 193 -4.91 2.58 -15.16
CA ARG A 193 -4.29 2.06 -16.41
C ARG A 193 -3.01 2.81 -16.78
N ALA A 194 -3.00 4.14 -16.62
CA ALA A 194 -1.81 4.95 -16.85
C ALA A 194 -0.70 4.61 -15.85
N THR A 195 -1.03 4.43 -14.58
CA THR A 195 -0.10 4.03 -13.51
C THR A 195 0.54 2.68 -13.83
N GLU A 196 -0.26 1.67 -14.19
CA GLU A 196 0.25 0.36 -14.61
C GLU A 196 1.23 0.49 -15.79
N ARG A 197 0.83 1.21 -16.83
CA ARG A 197 1.65 1.41 -18.04
C ARG A 197 2.98 2.09 -17.73
N ILE A 198 2.97 3.15 -16.91
CA ILE A 198 4.19 3.88 -16.53
C ILE A 198 5.14 2.95 -15.78
N PHE A 199 4.68 2.19 -14.80
CA PHE A 199 5.52 1.25 -14.08
C PHE A 199 6.08 0.16 -15.00
N ARG A 200 5.27 -0.38 -15.90
CA ARG A 200 5.67 -1.46 -16.82
C ARG A 200 6.70 -1.00 -17.85
N GLU A 201 6.46 0.16 -18.47
CA GLU A 201 7.27 0.63 -19.60
C GLU A 201 8.47 1.46 -19.17
N GLN A 202 8.36 2.27 -18.12
CA GLN A 202 9.39 3.23 -17.74
C GLN A 202 10.20 2.78 -16.52
N ALA A 203 9.63 2.04 -15.59
CA ALA A 203 10.34 1.48 -14.44
C ALA A 203 10.86 0.06 -14.69
N SER A 204 10.48 -0.57 -15.79
CA SER A 204 10.86 -1.96 -16.15
C SER A 204 10.54 -2.97 -15.04
N LEU A 205 9.50 -2.73 -14.26
CA LEU A 205 9.08 -3.63 -13.18
C LEU A 205 8.63 -4.97 -13.74
N LYS A 206 9.27 -6.05 -13.31
CA LYS A 206 8.95 -7.42 -13.72
C LYS A 206 7.75 -7.98 -12.95
N GLN A 207 7.58 -7.54 -11.71
CA GLN A 207 6.54 -8.01 -10.81
C GLN A 207 5.47 -6.92 -10.62
N LEU A 208 4.58 -6.85 -11.58
CA LEU A 208 3.46 -5.89 -11.62
C LEU A 208 2.20 -6.59 -12.06
N ILE A 209 1.12 -6.41 -11.29
CA ILE A 209 -0.22 -6.87 -11.65
C ILE A 209 -1.25 -5.73 -11.51
N LEU A 210 -2.21 -5.70 -12.41
CA LEU A 210 -3.45 -4.93 -12.29
C LEU A 210 -4.64 -5.89 -12.30
N GLU A 211 -5.32 -6.00 -11.16
CA GLU A 211 -6.50 -6.84 -10.99
C GLU A 211 -7.80 -6.03 -11.07
N TRP A 212 -8.71 -6.44 -11.96
CA TRP A 212 -10.05 -5.85 -12.09
C TRP A 212 -11.07 -6.68 -11.32
N ASN A 213 -11.58 -6.10 -10.24
CA ASN A 213 -12.56 -6.74 -9.37
C ASN A 213 -14.01 -6.49 -9.82
N PRO A 214 -14.95 -7.39 -9.52
CA PRO A 214 -16.39 -7.10 -9.64
C PRO A 214 -16.80 -5.93 -8.74
N GLY A 215 -17.84 -5.17 -9.14
CA GLY A 215 -18.47 -4.16 -8.30
C GLY A 215 -17.77 -2.80 -8.29
N GLY A 216 -18.16 -1.97 -7.34
CA GLY A 216 -17.69 -0.61 -7.13
C GLY A 216 -16.73 -0.51 -5.95
N HIS A 217 -16.45 0.72 -5.52
CA HIS A 217 -15.44 1.05 -4.51
C HIS A 217 -15.63 0.34 -3.16
N PHE A 218 -16.85 0.14 -2.72
CA PHE A 218 -17.18 -0.48 -1.43
C PHE A 218 -17.59 -1.96 -1.53
N THR A 219 -17.31 -2.60 -2.66
CA THR A 219 -17.62 -4.02 -2.85
C THR A 219 -16.48 -4.89 -2.34
N GLU A 220 -16.73 -5.65 -1.29
CA GLU A 220 -15.80 -6.61 -0.65
C GLU A 220 -14.40 -6.02 -0.37
N PRO A 221 -14.28 -4.86 0.30
CA PRO A 221 -12.99 -4.20 0.49
C PRO A 221 -11.99 -5.06 1.24
N GLU A 222 -12.41 -5.81 2.26
CA GLU A 222 -11.52 -6.69 3.05
C GLU A 222 -10.96 -7.82 2.19
N ARG A 223 -11.81 -8.41 1.34
CA ARG A 223 -11.37 -9.51 0.45
C ARG A 223 -10.39 -9.02 -0.61
N ARG A 224 -10.63 -7.82 -1.15
CA ARG A 224 -9.70 -7.20 -2.10
C ARG A 224 -8.37 -6.87 -1.43
N MET A 225 -8.42 -6.34 -0.20
CA MET A 225 -7.23 -6.03 0.57
C MET A 225 -6.45 -7.31 0.87
N ALA A 226 -7.12 -8.37 1.35
CA ALA A 226 -6.49 -9.66 1.62
C ALA A 226 -5.77 -10.22 0.38
N ARG A 227 -6.37 -10.12 -0.82
CA ARG A 227 -5.72 -10.56 -2.07
C ARG A 227 -4.46 -9.77 -2.41
N GLY A 228 -4.50 -8.46 -2.23
CA GLY A 228 -3.31 -7.61 -2.47
C GLY A 228 -2.17 -7.94 -1.51
N LEU A 229 -2.49 -8.13 -0.23
CA LEU A 229 -1.51 -8.53 0.79
C LEU A 229 -0.94 -9.95 0.50
N ASP A 230 -1.80 -10.92 0.20
CA ASP A 230 -1.39 -12.29 -0.17
C ASP A 230 -0.47 -12.30 -1.40
N TRP A 231 -0.78 -11.50 -2.42
CA TRP A 231 0.04 -11.39 -3.60
C TRP A 231 1.43 -10.81 -3.28
N LEU A 232 1.52 -9.77 -2.45
CA LEU A 232 2.80 -9.22 -2.00
C LEU A 232 3.64 -10.27 -1.27
N LEU A 233 3.03 -11.01 -0.35
CA LEU A 233 3.70 -12.06 0.43
C LEU A 233 4.24 -13.18 -0.48
N LYS A 234 3.41 -13.72 -1.37
CA LYS A 234 3.80 -14.81 -2.29
C LYS A 234 4.88 -14.41 -3.29
N THR A 235 4.92 -13.13 -3.64
CA THR A 235 5.93 -12.60 -4.56
C THR A 235 7.31 -12.63 -3.92
N GLN A 236 7.42 -12.52 -2.60
CA GLN A 236 8.70 -12.59 -1.88
C GLN A 236 9.14 -14.04 -1.60
N VAL A 237 8.23 -14.93 -1.25
CA VAL A 237 8.54 -16.36 -1.01
C VAL A 237 9.19 -17.01 -2.23
N LYS A 238 8.68 -16.73 -3.43
CA LYS A 238 9.24 -17.28 -4.69
C LYS A 238 10.67 -16.83 -4.95
N LYS A 239 11.13 -15.71 -4.39
CA LYS A 239 12.50 -15.23 -4.56
C LYS A 239 13.47 -15.97 -3.66
N GLU A 240 13.07 -16.29 -2.43
CA GLU A 240 13.91 -17.04 -1.49
C GLU A 240 14.17 -18.47 -1.99
N GLU A 241 13.17 -19.11 -2.61
CA GLU A 241 13.33 -20.44 -3.21
C GLU A 241 14.33 -20.44 -4.37
N VAL A 242 14.28 -19.42 -5.25
CA VAL A 242 15.21 -19.31 -6.40
C VAL A 242 16.64 -18.98 -5.97
N GLN A 243 16.84 -18.27 -4.87
CA GLN A 243 18.18 -17.94 -4.35
C GLN A 243 18.82 -19.11 -3.60
N ASN A 244 18.04 -20.03 -3.04
CA ASN A 244 18.54 -21.20 -2.32
C ASN A 244 18.91 -22.37 -3.26
N ASP A 245 18.50 -22.33 -4.51
CA ASP A 245 18.78 -23.35 -5.54
C ASP A 245 20.06 -23.05 -6.37
N HIS A 246 20.83 -22.03 -6.00
CA HIS A 246 22.11 -21.64 -6.64
C HIS A 246 23.26 -21.58 -5.63
#